data_6908766861a35a562425157ecd991216
#
_entry.id   6908766861a35a562425157ecd991216
#
_cell.length_a   1.000
_cell.length_b   1.000
_cell.length_c   1.000
_cell.angle_alpha   90.00
_cell.angle_beta   90.00
_cell.angle_gamma   90.00
#
_symmetry.space_group_name_H-M   'P 1'
#
loop_
_entity.id
_entity.type
_entity.pdbx_description
1 polymer ?
#
loop_
_entity_poly.entity_id
_entity_poly.type
_entity_poly.pdbx_seq_one_letter_code
_entity_poly.pdbx_strand_id
1 'polypeptide(L)' 'MDKKAHEALERIRQDVTLTTSDLENQDAAEFFSELADWAYANGESMLIDDEPEKLDGEEE' A
#
# COMPACT_ATOMS: atom_id res chain seq x y z
N MET A 1 12.80 0.98 5.22
CA MET A 1 12.24 -0.17 4.50
C MET A 1 13.37 -1.06 4.01
N ASP A 2 13.18 -2.34 4.14
CA ASP A 2 14.14 -3.31 3.70
C ASP A 2 14.39 -3.18 2.19
N LYS A 3 15.63 -3.46 1.77
CA LYS A 3 15.98 -3.33 0.36
C LYS A 3 15.10 -4.20 -0.53
N LYS A 4 14.83 -5.43 -0.07
CA LYS A 4 14.01 -6.36 -0.82
C LYS A 4 12.59 -5.83 -0.98
N ALA A 5 12.05 -5.28 0.10
CA ALA A 5 10.71 -4.71 0.06
C ALA A 5 10.68 -3.48 -0.84
N HIS A 6 11.74 -2.68 -0.80
CA HIS A 6 11.82 -1.50 -1.64
C HIS A 6 11.84 -1.87 -3.12
N GLU A 7 12.60 -2.89 -3.46
CA GLU A 7 12.66 -3.34 -4.85
C GLU A 7 11.31 -3.89 -5.32
N ALA A 8 10.64 -4.61 -4.44
CA ALA A 8 9.31 -5.11 -4.76
C ALA A 8 8.34 -3.97 -5.01
N LEU A 9 8.42 -2.93 -4.18
CA LEU A 9 7.56 -1.78 -4.34
C LEU A 9 7.81 -1.08 -5.69
N GLU A 10 9.08 -0.95 -6.06
CA GLU A 10 9.42 -0.33 -7.34
C GLU A 10 8.83 -1.10 -8.51
N ARG A 11 8.88 -2.42 -8.43
CA ARG A 11 8.30 -3.25 -9.49
C ARG A 11 6.80 -3.03 -9.60
N ILE A 12 6.14 -2.98 -8.44
CA ILE A 12 4.70 -2.77 -8.42
C ILE A 12 4.35 -1.39 -8.97
N ARG A 13 5.14 -0.39 -8.62
CA ARG A 13 4.90 0.96 -9.13
C ARG A 13 4.99 0.99 -10.65
N GLN A 14 5.95 0.28 -11.22
CA GLN A 14 6.07 0.22 -12.67
C GLN A 14 4.86 -0.46 -13.28
N ASP A 15 4.41 -1.56 -12.69
CA ASP A 15 3.23 -2.26 -13.19
C ASP A 15 2.01 -1.36 -13.14
N VAL A 16 1.83 -0.65 -12.03
CA VAL A 16 0.69 0.26 -11.88
C VAL A 16 0.75 1.37 -12.91
N THR A 17 1.95 1.92 -13.13
CA THR A 17 2.12 2.98 -14.10
C THR A 17 1.71 2.52 -15.49
N LEU A 18 2.16 1.32 -15.88
CA LEU A 18 1.81 0.78 -17.19
C LEU A 18 0.32 0.50 -17.29
N THR A 19 -0.26 -0.04 -16.23
CA THR A 19 -1.68 -0.36 -16.22
C THR A 19 -2.51 0.91 -16.39
N THR A 20 -2.17 1.96 -15.66
CA THR A 20 -2.97 3.18 -15.68
C THR A 20 -2.71 4.03 -16.91
N SER A 21 -1.61 3.78 -17.63
CA SER A 21 -1.32 4.56 -18.82
C SER A 21 -2.37 4.35 -19.91
N ASP A 22 -3.08 3.23 -19.86
CA ASP A 22 -4.14 2.96 -20.83
C ASP A 22 -5.51 3.47 -20.39
N LEU A 23 -5.59 4.01 -19.17
CA LEU A 23 -6.86 4.48 -18.63
C LEU A 23 -7.02 5.97 -18.85
N GLU A 24 -8.29 6.40 -18.95
CA GLU A 24 -8.56 7.82 -18.95
C GLU A 24 -8.26 8.38 -17.57
N ASN A 25 -8.05 9.69 -17.53
CA ASN A 25 -7.63 10.34 -16.28
C ASN A 25 -8.58 10.04 -15.13
N GLN A 26 -9.88 10.08 -15.39
CA GLN A 26 -10.85 9.85 -14.34
C GLN A 26 -10.78 8.41 -13.83
N ASP A 27 -10.66 7.47 -14.75
CA ASP A 27 -10.56 6.07 -14.36
C ASP A 27 -9.27 5.80 -13.61
N ALA A 28 -8.19 6.42 -14.05
CA ALA A 28 -6.91 6.26 -13.38
C ALA A 28 -6.98 6.81 -11.96
N ALA A 29 -7.65 7.95 -11.79
CA ALA A 29 -7.79 8.55 -10.46
C ALA A 29 -8.58 7.63 -9.54
N GLU A 30 -9.65 7.02 -10.04
CA GLU A 30 -10.42 6.08 -9.24
C GLU A 30 -9.62 4.83 -8.92
N PHE A 31 -8.85 4.38 -9.90
CA PHE A 31 -7.97 3.24 -9.68
C PHE A 31 -7.00 3.50 -8.53
N PHE A 32 -6.35 4.65 -8.54
CA PHE A 32 -5.40 4.98 -7.49
C PHE A 32 -6.10 5.15 -6.15
N SER A 33 -7.30 5.70 -6.15
CA SER A 33 -8.05 5.87 -4.90
C SER A 33 -8.36 4.53 -4.26
N GLU A 34 -8.83 3.58 -5.05
CA GLU A 34 -9.15 2.26 -4.53
C GLU A 34 -7.89 1.50 -4.14
N LEU A 35 -6.83 1.67 -4.92
CA LEU A 35 -5.57 1.04 -4.58
C LEU A 35 -5.04 1.56 -3.25
N ALA A 36 -5.15 2.86 -3.04
CA ALA A 36 -4.70 3.46 -1.79
C ALA A 36 -5.50 2.95 -0.59
N ASP A 37 -6.81 2.84 -0.75
CA ASP A 37 -7.66 2.31 0.31
C ASP A 37 -7.29 0.87 0.64
N TRP A 38 -7.10 0.07 -0.39
CA TRP A 38 -6.72 -1.32 -0.20
C TRP A 38 -5.36 -1.43 0.47
N ALA A 39 -4.40 -0.65 -0.01
CA ALA A 39 -3.05 -0.71 0.54
C ALA A 39 -3.04 -0.26 1.99
N TYR A 40 -3.78 0.79 2.29
CA TYR A 40 -3.86 1.30 3.65
C TYR A 40 -4.46 0.25 4.60
N ALA A 41 -5.55 -0.38 4.16
CA ALA A 41 -6.20 -1.38 4.99
C ALA A 41 -5.27 -2.55 5.26
N ASN A 42 -4.51 -2.97 4.26
CA ASN A 42 -3.58 -4.07 4.44
C ASN A 42 -2.44 -3.68 5.36
N GLY A 43 -1.94 -2.47 5.23
CA GLY A 43 -0.89 -1.99 6.12
C GLY A 43 -1.35 -1.95 7.57
N GLU A 44 -2.57 -1.46 7.79
CA GLU A 44 -3.12 -1.42 9.13
C GLU A 44 -3.28 -2.82 9.70
N SER A 45 -3.73 -3.75 8.87
CA SER A 45 -3.92 -5.12 9.32
C SER A 45 -2.60 -5.73 9.79
N MET A 46 -1.52 -5.46 9.08
CA MET A 46 -0.22 -5.98 9.46
C MET A 46 0.25 -5.39 10.78
N LEU A 47 -0.01 -4.11 10.99
CA LEU A 47 0.37 -3.46 12.23
C LEU A 47 -0.39 -4.04 13.42
N ILE A 48 -1.68 -4.29 13.22
CA ILE A 48 -2.48 -4.88 14.29
C ILE A 48 -1.97 -6.27 14.63
N ASP A 49 -1.62 -7.04 13.63
CA ASP A 49 -1.13 -8.39 13.86
C ASP A 49 0.21 -8.37 14.60
N ASP A 50 1.04 -7.40 14.29
CA ASP A 50 2.35 -7.28 14.92
C ASP A 50 2.25 -6.82 16.36
N GLU A 51 1.20 -6.11 16.70
CA GLU A 51 1.02 -5.53 18.03
C GLU A 51 0.79 -6.63 19.03
N PRO A 52 1.67 -6.85 19.94
CA PRO A 52 1.39 -7.81 21.00
C PRO A 52 0.42 -7.23 21.99
N GLU A 53 0.62 -6.35 21.91
CA GLU A 53 0.19 -5.58 22.46
C GLU A 53 0.43 -4.77 23.10
N LYS A 54 0.67 -4.14 22.87
CA LYS A 54 1.03 -3.32 23.12
C LYS A 54 0.84 -2.54 23.37
N LEU A 55 0.53 -2.06 23.29
CA LEU A 55 0.72 -1.33 23.28
C LEU A 55 0.65 -0.90 23.62
N ASP A 56 0.36 -0.62 23.96
CA ASP A 56 0.71 -0.09 24.01
C ASP A 56 0.78 0.38 24.09
N GLY A 57 0.44 0.61 24.60
CA GLY A 57 0.89 1.18 24.46
C GLY A 57 0.89 1.60 24.34
N GLU A 58 0.69 1.69 24.47
CA GLU A 58 1.15 1.98 24.08
C GLU A 58 1.36 2.11 23.88
N GLU A 59 1.09 2.31 24.31
CA GLU A 59 1.62 2.45 23.91
C GLU A 59 1.93 2.55 23.81
N GLU A 60 1.64 2.75 24.27
CA GLU A 60 2.22 2.82 23.95
C GLU A 60 2.35 3.01 23.83
#